data_868c94f77a2f725de3b4aee66d76dc6b
#
_entry.id   868c94f77a2f725de3b4aee66d76dc6b
#
_cell.length_a   1.000
_cell.length_b   1.000
_cell.length_c   1.000
_cell.angle_alpha   90.00
_cell.angle_beta   90.00
_cell.angle_gamma   90.00
#
_symmetry.space_group_name_H-M   'P 1'
#
loop_
_entity.id
_entity.type
_entity.pdbx_description
1 polymer ?
#
loop_
_entity_poly.entity_id
_entity_poly.type
_entity_poly.pdbx_seq_one_letter_code
_entity_poly.pdbx_strand_id
1 'polypeptide(L)'
;MKRAAARGTLCLAVALAACGAAHLVITVDVLSFLRSEGLDTFSFGVRGGVPQTDLTAARQFSIPSRFGPGRVDSVQVTAGAILESTQGGGTVTLDVFFAKDEAGLFIGQPYVSAQATVSGVQTDTLLPPTTRSVNDTVFSTPDVWVGVRARFATDPGPDMVGRLAVTVLQLRVVMHDQGF
;
A
#
# COMPACT_ATOMS: atom_id res chain seq x y z
N MET A 1 -25.09 -61.36 4.44
CA MET A 1 -24.67 -60.17 5.21
C MET A 1 -23.23 -59.81 4.93
N LYS A 2 -22.84 -59.25 3.73
CA LYS A 2 -21.43 -58.93 3.39
C LYS A 2 -21.37 -57.72 2.38
N ARG A 3 -22.20 -56.69 2.52
CA ARG A 3 -22.18 -55.49 1.61
C ARG A 3 -22.10 -54.14 2.33
N ALA A 4 -21.88 -54.08 3.64
CA ALA A 4 -21.87 -52.81 4.38
C ALA A 4 -20.49 -52.23 4.67
N ALA A 5 -19.40 -52.99 4.45
CA ALA A 5 -18.03 -52.56 4.81
C ALA A 5 -17.28 -51.70 3.75
N ALA A 6 -17.77 -51.70 2.48
CA ALA A 6 -17.04 -51.04 1.39
C ALA A 6 -17.34 -49.55 1.23
N ARG A 7 -18.41 -49.02 1.88
CA ARG A 7 -18.79 -47.58 1.73
C ARG A 7 -18.14 -46.67 2.75
N GLY A 8 -17.64 -47.19 3.87
CA GLY A 8 -17.00 -46.38 4.90
C GLY A 8 -15.58 -45.94 4.53
N THR A 9 -14.84 -46.73 3.76
CA THR A 9 -13.42 -46.50 3.44
C THR A 9 -13.24 -45.42 2.34
N LEU A 10 -14.20 -45.23 1.49
CA LEU A 10 -14.13 -44.24 0.41
C LEU A 10 -14.31 -42.80 0.94
N CYS A 11 -15.11 -42.57 1.95
CA CYS A 11 -15.33 -41.26 2.54
C CYS A 11 -14.13 -40.78 3.35
N LEU A 12 -13.34 -41.68 3.94
CA LEU A 12 -12.15 -41.33 4.73
C LEU A 12 -10.98 -40.92 3.82
N ALA A 13 -10.85 -41.53 2.64
CA ALA A 13 -9.80 -41.21 1.68
C ALA A 13 -9.99 -39.82 1.02
N VAL A 14 -11.22 -39.36 0.86
CA VAL A 14 -11.54 -38.03 0.29
C VAL A 14 -11.27 -36.91 1.31
N ALA A 15 -11.44 -37.17 2.60
CA ALA A 15 -11.16 -36.18 3.65
C ALA A 15 -9.65 -35.92 3.85
N LEU A 16 -8.79 -36.88 3.54
CA LEU A 16 -7.32 -36.73 3.62
C LEU A 16 -6.71 -36.03 2.40
N ALA A 17 -7.40 -35.97 1.28
CA ALA A 17 -6.94 -35.25 0.09
C ALA A 17 -7.25 -33.73 0.13
N ALA A 18 -8.01 -33.26 1.11
CA ALA A 18 -8.39 -31.85 1.28
C ALA A 18 -7.37 -31.05 2.13
N CYS A 19 -6.31 -31.66 2.65
CA CYS A 19 -5.19 -30.99 3.30
C CYS A 19 -4.19 -30.45 2.25
N GLY A 20 -4.67 -29.73 1.26
CA GLY A 20 -3.84 -28.90 0.39
C GLY A 20 -3.38 -27.68 1.16
N ALA A 21 -2.15 -27.23 0.90
CA ALA A 21 -1.56 -26.06 1.50
C ALA A 21 -2.56 -24.88 1.56
N ALA A 22 -2.96 -24.50 2.76
CA ALA A 22 -3.91 -23.41 2.96
C ALA A 22 -3.22 -22.07 2.70
N HIS A 23 -3.68 -21.32 1.73
CA HIS A 23 -3.26 -19.94 1.56
C HIS A 23 -4.12 -19.04 2.44
N LEU A 24 -3.48 -18.28 3.32
CA LEU A 24 -4.12 -17.23 4.08
C LEU A 24 -3.98 -15.91 3.34
N VAL A 25 -5.10 -15.22 3.16
CA VAL A 25 -5.12 -13.89 2.55
C VAL A 25 -5.55 -12.88 3.60
N ILE A 26 -4.68 -11.91 3.88
CA ILE A 26 -4.95 -10.80 4.80
C ILE A 26 -5.02 -9.51 3.99
N THR A 27 -6.08 -8.73 4.21
CA THR A 27 -6.15 -7.36 3.67
C THR A 27 -6.06 -6.37 4.83
N VAL A 28 -5.09 -5.47 4.75
CA VAL A 28 -4.86 -4.40 5.74
C VAL A 28 -5.22 -3.07 5.10
N ASP A 29 -6.14 -2.33 5.70
CA ASP A 29 -6.44 -0.96 5.33
C ASP A 29 -5.41 -0.03 5.99
N VAL A 30 -4.30 0.21 5.29
CA VAL A 30 -3.20 1.07 5.75
C VAL A 30 -3.62 2.54 5.83
N LEU A 31 -4.57 2.96 4.96
CA LEU A 31 -5.06 4.33 4.96
C LEU A 31 -5.72 4.71 6.29
N SER A 32 -6.39 3.77 6.97
CA SER A 32 -7.02 4.03 8.26
C SER A 32 -6.02 4.46 9.34
N PHE A 33 -4.79 3.93 9.30
CA PHE A 33 -3.71 4.32 10.23
C PHE A 33 -3.19 5.73 9.93
N LEU A 34 -3.09 6.13 8.67
CA LEU A 34 -2.72 7.49 8.29
C LEU A 34 -3.81 8.50 8.67
N ARG A 35 -5.07 8.17 8.42
CA ARG A 35 -6.23 9.03 8.74
C ARG A 35 -6.37 9.31 10.22
N SER A 36 -6.10 8.33 11.08
CA SER A 36 -6.21 8.51 12.52
C SER A 36 -5.31 9.63 13.07
N GLU A 37 -4.25 9.97 12.33
CA GLU A 37 -3.27 11.01 12.67
C GLU A 37 -3.37 12.24 11.74
N GLY A 38 -4.32 12.26 10.80
CA GLY A 38 -4.43 13.33 9.80
C GLY A 38 -3.30 13.36 8.77
N LEU A 39 -2.64 12.21 8.54
CA LEU A 39 -1.47 12.05 7.65
C LEU A 39 -1.85 11.62 6.23
N ASP A 40 -3.14 11.52 5.92
CA ASP A 40 -3.66 11.14 4.61
C ASP A 40 -3.85 12.33 3.66
N THR A 41 -3.62 13.55 4.15
CA THR A 41 -3.84 14.78 3.38
C THR A 41 -2.67 15.74 3.50
N PHE A 42 -2.16 16.19 2.36
CA PHE A 42 -1.08 17.16 2.23
C PHE A 42 -1.63 18.46 1.65
N SER A 43 -1.74 19.50 2.46
CA SER A 43 -1.95 20.86 1.95
C SER A 43 -0.63 21.46 1.54
N PHE A 44 -0.54 22.05 0.37
CA PHE A 44 0.71 22.61 -0.12
C PHE A 44 0.54 24.04 -0.67
N GLY A 45 1.61 24.81 -0.47
CA GLY A 45 1.81 26.11 -1.11
C GLY A 45 3.29 26.21 -1.46
N VAL A 46 3.64 25.92 -2.72
CA VAL A 46 5.03 25.87 -3.19
C VAL A 46 5.28 27.03 -4.14
N ARG A 47 6.32 27.81 -3.86
CA ARG A 47 6.71 28.97 -4.65
C ARG A 47 6.97 28.60 -6.11
N GLY A 48 6.55 29.45 -7.04
CA GLY A 48 6.80 29.27 -8.47
C GLY A 48 8.32 29.22 -8.79
N GLY A 49 8.71 28.31 -9.67
CA GLY A 49 10.09 28.12 -10.11
C GLY A 49 10.97 27.30 -9.14
N VAL A 50 10.38 26.62 -8.15
CA VAL A 50 11.11 25.69 -7.27
C VAL A 50 11.28 24.34 -7.97
N PRO A 51 12.52 23.84 -8.14
CA PRO A 51 12.74 22.59 -8.87
C PRO A 51 12.22 21.36 -8.12
N GLN A 52 12.21 21.38 -6.81
CA GLN A 52 11.62 20.31 -5.98
C GLN A 52 11.38 20.75 -4.54
N THR A 53 10.25 20.35 -3.99
CA THR A 53 9.92 20.40 -2.56
C THR A 53 9.19 19.12 -2.18
N ASP A 54 9.52 18.54 -1.03
CA ASP A 54 8.96 17.28 -0.57
C ASP A 54 8.14 17.49 0.72
N LEU A 55 6.97 16.88 0.78
CA LEU A 55 6.19 16.67 2.00
C LEU A 55 6.11 15.18 2.27
N THR A 56 6.34 14.78 3.52
CA THR A 56 6.35 13.38 3.92
C THR A 56 5.43 13.12 5.10
N ALA A 57 4.83 11.94 5.10
CA ALA A 57 4.12 11.37 6.24
C ALA A 57 4.58 9.95 6.45
N ALA A 58 4.77 9.55 7.71
CA ALA A 58 5.22 8.21 8.06
C ALA A 58 4.46 7.68 9.27
N ARG A 59 4.13 6.38 9.26
CA ARG A 59 3.45 5.71 10.35
C ARG A 59 3.85 4.24 10.42
N GLN A 60 3.99 3.73 11.64
CA GLN A 60 4.11 2.30 11.90
C GLN A 60 2.72 1.68 12.01
N PHE A 61 2.56 0.48 11.47
CA PHE A 61 1.38 -0.36 11.67
C PHE A 61 1.81 -1.81 11.85
N SER A 62 0.95 -2.60 12.51
CA SER A 62 1.23 -4.01 12.77
C SER A 62 0.40 -4.89 11.83
N ILE A 63 1.06 -5.83 11.17
CA ILE A 63 0.40 -6.92 10.46
C ILE A 63 0.00 -7.96 11.53
N PRO A 64 -1.27 -8.37 11.58
CA PRO A 64 -1.72 -9.32 12.61
C PRO A 64 -0.90 -10.60 12.59
N SER A 65 -0.15 -10.86 13.65
CA SER A 65 0.75 -12.04 13.81
C SER A 65 0.03 -13.33 14.20
N ARG A 66 -1.30 -13.35 14.28
CA ARG A 66 -2.11 -14.49 14.78
C ARG A 66 -2.01 -15.77 13.95
N PHE A 67 -1.27 -15.74 12.86
CA PHE A 67 -1.27 -16.83 11.88
C PHE A 67 0.04 -17.64 11.86
N GLY A 68 0.84 -17.58 12.95
CA GLY A 68 2.07 -18.35 13.07
C GLY A 68 3.21 -17.83 12.17
N PRO A 69 4.34 -18.54 12.11
CA PRO A 69 5.49 -18.19 11.27
C PRO A 69 5.24 -18.58 9.80
N GLY A 70 4.17 -18.06 9.20
CA GLY A 70 3.86 -18.26 7.80
C GLY A 70 4.85 -17.53 6.90
N ARG A 71 5.18 -18.13 5.76
CA ARG A 71 5.97 -17.48 4.72
C ARG A 71 5.06 -16.57 3.90
N VAL A 72 5.45 -15.30 3.74
CA VAL A 72 4.77 -14.38 2.81
C VAL A 72 5.13 -14.80 1.39
N ASP A 73 4.12 -15.18 0.61
CA ASP A 73 4.29 -15.58 -0.79
C ASP A 73 4.24 -14.36 -1.71
N SER A 74 3.30 -13.47 -1.47
CA SER A 74 3.17 -12.24 -2.24
C SER A 74 2.46 -11.14 -1.46
N VAL A 75 2.76 -9.91 -1.82
CA VAL A 75 2.08 -8.71 -1.33
C VAL A 75 1.59 -7.90 -2.52
N GLN A 76 0.35 -7.45 -2.45
CA GLN A 76 -0.21 -6.51 -3.40
C GLN A 76 -0.43 -5.18 -2.69
N VAL A 77 0.11 -4.11 -3.24
CA VAL A 77 -0.09 -2.73 -2.76
C VAL A 77 -1.06 -2.04 -3.69
N THR A 78 -2.16 -1.56 -3.15
CA THR A 78 -3.13 -0.74 -3.89
C THR A 78 -3.12 0.67 -3.30
N ALA A 79 -2.87 1.67 -4.13
CA ALA A 79 -2.86 3.08 -3.72
C ALA A 79 -3.70 3.92 -4.69
N GLY A 80 -4.36 4.95 -4.16
CA GLY A 80 -5.12 5.94 -4.91
C GLY A 80 -5.08 7.29 -4.22
N ALA A 81 -5.09 8.39 -4.99
CA ALA A 81 -5.08 9.74 -4.46
C ALA A 81 -5.83 10.71 -5.40
N ILE A 82 -6.31 11.80 -4.82
CA ILE A 82 -6.91 12.93 -5.53
C ILE A 82 -6.06 14.17 -5.28
N LEU A 83 -5.74 14.88 -6.35
CA LEU A 83 -5.06 16.15 -6.35
C LEU A 83 -6.06 17.27 -6.69
N GLU A 84 -6.15 18.25 -5.82
CA GLU A 84 -6.90 19.48 -6.05
C GLU A 84 -5.90 20.64 -6.08
N SER A 85 -5.81 21.33 -7.23
CA SER A 85 -5.03 22.55 -7.39
C SER A 85 -5.96 23.74 -7.50
N THR A 86 -5.60 24.83 -6.82
CA THR A 86 -6.34 26.10 -6.87
C THR A 86 -5.57 27.20 -7.58
N GLN A 87 -4.26 27.02 -7.78
CA GLN A 87 -3.40 28.01 -8.42
C GLN A 87 -2.07 27.40 -8.84
N GLY A 88 -1.42 28.02 -9.83
CA GLY A 88 -0.06 27.70 -10.27
C GLY A 88 0.01 26.51 -11.22
N GLY A 89 1.23 26.09 -11.53
CA GLY A 89 1.51 24.97 -12.43
C GLY A 89 2.77 24.23 -12.03
N GLY A 90 2.90 23.01 -12.54
CA GLY A 90 4.04 22.17 -12.27
C GLY A 90 3.72 20.68 -12.27
N THR A 91 4.55 19.92 -11.59
CA THR A 91 4.42 18.46 -11.47
C THR A 91 4.28 18.06 -10.02
N VAL A 92 3.32 17.18 -9.74
CA VAL A 92 3.13 16.54 -8.44
C VAL A 92 3.38 15.05 -8.60
N THR A 93 4.27 14.49 -7.78
CA THR A 93 4.53 13.05 -7.73
C THR A 93 4.18 12.53 -6.33
N LEU A 94 3.41 11.46 -6.27
CA LEU A 94 3.10 10.73 -5.05
C LEU A 94 3.86 9.40 -5.05
N ASP A 95 4.65 9.17 -4.01
CA ASP A 95 5.38 7.94 -3.78
C ASP A 95 4.91 7.27 -2.49
N VAL A 96 4.75 5.94 -2.51
CA VAL A 96 4.43 5.11 -1.34
C VAL A 96 5.59 4.18 -1.05
N PHE A 97 6.03 4.16 0.20
CA PHE A 97 7.15 3.36 0.69
C PHE A 97 6.72 2.44 1.82
N PHE A 98 7.44 1.32 1.96
CA PHE A 98 7.37 0.46 3.14
C PHE A 98 8.78 0.10 3.58
N ALA A 99 8.99 0.01 4.91
CA ALA A 99 10.28 -0.37 5.49
C ALA A 99 10.09 -1.10 6.83
N LYS A 100 11.13 -1.77 7.31
CA LYS A 100 11.15 -2.43 8.63
C LYS A 100 11.32 -1.44 9.77
N ASP A 101 11.92 -0.28 9.47
CA ASP A 101 12.19 0.80 10.41
C ASP A 101 12.00 2.17 9.73
N GLU A 102 11.85 3.20 10.54
CA GLU A 102 11.62 4.57 10.06
C GLU A 102 12.83 5.12 9.30
N ALA A 103 14.04 4.78 9.73
CA ALA A 103 15.29 5.31 9.15
C ALA A 103 15.48 4.85 7.69
N GLY A 104 15.03 3.63 7.37
CA GLY A 104 15.09 3.06 6.02
C GLY A 104 13.96 3.50 5.08
N LEU A 105 12.93 4.20 5.61
CA LEU A 105 11.64 4.33 4.92
C LEU A 105 11.72 5.03 3.56
N PHE A 106 12.48 6.10 3.43
CA PHE A 106 12.54 6.90 2.19
C PHE A 106 13.82 6.72 1.38
N ILE A 107 14.65 5.71 1.71
CA ILE A 107 15.96 5.48 1.08
C ILE A 107 15.84 4.68 -0.22
N GLY A 108 14.90 3.73 -0.28
CA GLY A 108 14.75 2.82 -1.41
C GLY A 108 13.88 3.37 -2.55
N GLN A 109 13.56 2.48 -3.49
CA GLN A 109 12.57 2.77 -4.53
C GLN A 109 11.15 2.70 -3.94
N PRO A 110 10.23 3.58 -4.37
CA PRO A 110 8.85 3.51 -3.94
C PRO A 110 8.18 2.23 -4.45
N TYR A 111 7.31 1.66 -3.65
CA TYR A 111 6.46 0.52 -4.05
C TYR A 111 5.40 0.93 -5.07
N VAL A 112 4.88 2.14 -4.92
CA VAL A 112 3.96 2.76 -5.88
C VAL A 112 4.42 4.19 -6.09
N SER A 113 4.42 4.64 -7.34
CA SER A 113 4.71 6.02 -7.71
C SER A 113 3.74 6.45 -8.81
N ALA A 114 3.21 7.65 -8.68
CA ALA A 114 2.39 8.28 -9.70
C ALA A 114 2.64 9.77 -9.79
N GLN A 115 2.46 10.31 -10.98
CA GLN A 115 2.75 11.69 -11.30
C GLN A 115 1.59 12.31 -12.06
N ALA A 116 1.29 13.57 -11.77
CA ALA A 116 0.39 14.42 -12.56
C ALA A 116 1.03 15.76 -12.83
N THR A 117 0.68 16.34 -13.99
CA THR A 117 1.01 17.73 -14.34
C THR A 117 -0.20 18.59 -14.00
N VAL A 118 0.07 19.71 -13.32
CA VAL A 118 -0.93 20.68 -12.87
C VAL A 118 -0.82 21.95 -13.70
N SER A 119 -1.96 22.52 -14.10
CA SER A 119 -2.04 23.80 -14.78
C SER A 119 -3.25 24.58 -14.31
N GLY A 120 -3.05 25.51 -13.38
CA GLY A 120 -4.11 26.34 -12.82
C GLY A 120 -5.06 25.60 -11.88
N VAL A 121 -6.34 25.96 -11.94
CA VAL A 121 -7.40 25.36 -11.11
C VAL A 121 -7.82 24.04 -11.73
N GLN A 122 -7.59 22.93 -11.04
CA GLN A 122 -8.01 21.60 -11.49
C GLN A 122 -8.16 20.61 -10.36
N THR A 123 -9.00 19.60 -10.60
CA THR A 123 -9.05 18.38 -9.77
C THR A 123 -8.67 17.20 -10.64
N ASP A 124 -7.71 16.42 -10.22
CA ASP A 124 -7.22 15.26 -10.97
C ASP A 124 -7.08 14.03 -10.05
N THR A 125 -7.27 12.85 -10.63
CA THR A 125 -7.02 11.58 -9.94
C THR A 125 -5.60 11.17 -10.24
N LEU A 126 -4.70 11.39 -9.29
CA LEU A 126 -3.27 11.11 -9.43
C LEU A 126 -2.98 9.63 -9.58
N LEU A 127 -3.75 8.82 -8.90
CA LEU A 127 -3.72 7.38 -8.97
C LEU A 127 -5.17 6.91 -9.05
N PRO A 128 -5.66 6.49 -10.22
CA PRO A 128 -6.68 5.45 -10.19
C PRO A 128 -6.08 4.30 -9.38
N PRO A 129 -6.81 3.67 -8.43
CA PRO A 129 -6.25 2.64 -7.57
C PRO A 129 -5.41 1.65 -8.37
N THR A 130 -4.09 1.73 -8.19
CA THR A 130 -3.13 0.91 -8.93
C THR A 130 -2.63 -0.17 -8.01
N THR A 131 -2.66 -1.42 -8.46
CA THR A 131 -2.18 -2.57 -7.69
C THR A 131 -0.82 -2.99 -8.24
N ARG A 132 0.18 -3.10 -7.37
CA ARG A 132 1.49 -3.66 -7.67
C ARG A 132 1.75 -4.88 -6.79
N SER A 133 2.14 -5.99 -7.39
CA SER A 133 2.63 -7.15 -6.65
C SER A 133 4.11 -6.97 -6.35
N VAL A 134 4.49 -7.23 -5.10
CA VAL A 134 5.86 -7.13 -4.61
C VAL A 134 6.22 -8.39 -3.85
N ASN A 135 7.48 -8.79 -3.90
CA ASN A 135 8.04 -9.86 -3.10
C ASN A 135 9.18 -9.25 -2.28
N ASP A 136 8.88 -8.85 -1.05
CA ASP A 136 9.82 -8.18 -0.19
C ASP A 136 9.73 -8.71 1.25
N THR A 137 10.90 -8.89 1.87
CA THR A 137 11.02 -9.35 3.26
C THR A 137 10.55 -8.34 4.30
N VAL A 138 10.27 -7.10 3.92
CA VAL A 138 9.66 -6.08 4.77
C VAL A 138 8.35 -6.59 5.37
N PHE A 139 7.54 -7.27 4.57
CA PHE A 139 6.23 -7.77 5.00
C PHE A 139 6.27 -9.11 5.77
N SER A 140 7.47 -9.64 6.00
CA SER A 140 7.67 -10.82 6.86
C SER A 140 7.90 -10.43 8.33
N THR A 141 7.89 -9.15 8.66
CA THR A 141 7.99 -8.62 10.03
C THR A 141 6.60 -8.26 10.55
N PRO A 142 6.33 -8.41 11.87
CA PRO A 142 5.03 -8.06 12.43
C PRO A 142 4.75 -6.55 12.34
N ASP A 143 5.79 -5.73 12.45
CA ASP A 143 5.69 -4.29 12.41
C ASP A 143 6.32 -3.76 11.12
N VAL A 144 5.58 -2.92 10.43
CA VAL A 144 5.96 -2.31 9.15
C VAL A 144 5.74 -0.81 9.22
N TRP A 145 6.70 -0.05 8.72
CA TRP A 145 6.54 1.37 8.49
C TRP A 145 5.99 1.62 7.10
N VAL A 146 5.00 2.49 7.01
CA VAL A 146 4.50 3.05 5.76
C VAL A 146 4.91 4.51 5.67
N GLY A 147 5.37 4.93 4.52
CA GLY A 147 5.67 6.32 4.19
C GLY A 147 4.99 6.77 2.92
N VAL A 148 4.47 7.97 2.96
CA VAL A 148 3.93 8.66 1.79
C VAL A 148 4.74 9.92 1.59
N ARG A 149 5.25 10.14 0.37
CA ARG A 149 5.99 11.34 -0.01
C ARG A 149 5.31 11.98 -1.20
N ALA A 150 4.93 13.25 -1.04
CA ALA A 150 4.47 14.10 -2.11
C ALA A 150 5.63 15.02 -2.53
N ARG A 151 6.03 14.95 -3.80
CA ARG A 151 7.08 15.80 -4.39
C ARG A 151 6.44 16.79 -5.35
N PHE A 152 6.86 18.04 -5.26
CA PHE A 152 6.36 19.15 -6.05
C PHE A 152 7.52 19.80 -6.79
N ALA A 153 7.39 19.90 -8.11
CA ALA A 153 8.27 20.70 -8.95
C ALA A 153 7.39 21.74 -9.64
N THR A 154 7.66 23.03 -9.43
CA THR A 154 6.79 24.10 -9.90
C THR A 154 7.35 24.81 -11.12
N ASP A 155 6.47 25.18 -12.04
CA ASP A 155 6.79 26.03 -13.19
C ASP A 155 7.14 27.46 -12.72
N PRO A 156 7.97 28.21 -13.48
CA PRO A 156 8.14 29.62 -13.23
C PRO A 156 6.80 30.37 -13.35
N GLY A 157 6.48 31.18 -12.34
CA GLY A 157 5.23 31.95 -12.32
C GLY A 157 4.56 31.97 -10.96
N PRO A 158 3.22 31.91 -10.90
CA PRO A 158 2.47 31.89 -9.66
C PRO A 158 2.81 30.67 -8.79
N ASP A 159 2.70 30.84 -7.48
CA ASP A 159 2.86 29.73 -6.52
C ASP A 159 1.85 28.64 -6.80
N MET A 160 2.28 27.39 -6.69
CA MET A 160 1.37 26.24 -6.81
C MET A 160 0.73 25.96 -5.45
N VAL A 161 -0.59 26.08 -5.38
CA VAL A 161 -1.37 25.93 -4.14
C VAL A 161 -2.44 24.87 -4.34
N GLY A 162 -2.62 24.02 -3.33
CA GLY A 162 -3.61 22.96 -3.42
C GLY A 162 -3.59 21.98 -2.27
N ARG A 163 -4.22 20.82 -2.52
CA ARG A 163 -4.33 19.71 -1.58
C ARG A 163 -4.17 18.37 -2.32
N LEU A 164 -3.40 17.47 -1.76
CA LEU A 164 -3.30 16.09 -2.19
C LEU A 164 -3.86 15.18 -1.09
N ALA A 165 -4.89 14.40 -1.39
CA ALA A 165 -5.53 13.49 -0.47
C ALA A 165 -5.34 12.04 -0.94
N VAL A 166 -4.77 11.18 -0.10
CA VAL A 166 -4.72 9.73 -0.32
C VAL A 166 -6.11 9.15 -0.07
N THR A 167 -6.69 8.49 -1.07
CA THR A 167 -8.06 7.97 -1.02
C THR A 167 -8.12 6.47 -0.80
N VAL A 168 -7.08 5.74 -1.23
CA VAL A 168 -6.91 4.30 -1.04
C VAL A 168 -5.46 4.02 -0.72
N LEU A 169 -5.20 3.22 0.31
CA LEU A 169 -3.92 2.59 0.57
C LEU A 169 -4.16 1.27 1.30
N GLN A 170 -4.03 0.18 0.57
CA GLN A 170 -4.31 -1.16 1.05
C GLN A 170 -3.16 -2.11 0.75
N LEU A 171 -2.92 -3.03 1.70
CA LEU A 171 -2.04 -4.18 1.53
C LEU A 171 -2.87 -5.45 1.52
N ARG A 172 -2.68 -6.27 0.50
CA ARG A 172 -3.18 -7.63 0.45
C ARG A 172 -1.99 -8.59 0.53
N VAL A 173 -1.85 -9.26 1.65
CA VAL A 173 -0.76 -10.22 1.93
C VAL A 173 -1.29 -11.62 1.72
N VAL A 174 -0.61 -12.40 0.91
CA VAL A 174 -0.85 -13.84 0.72
C VAL A 174 0.27 -14.58 1.44
N MET A 175 -0.11 -15.43 2.38
CA MET A 175 0.80 -16.24 3.18
C MET A 175 0.57 -17.73 2.91
N HIS A 176 1.64 -18.49 2.93
CA HIS A 176 1.59 -19.94 2.86
C HIS A 176 1.70 -20.52 4.26
N ASP A 177 0.72 -21.33 4.63
CA ASP A 177 0.83 -22.12 5.87
C ASP A 177 1.86 -23.23 5.63
N GLN A 178 2.97 -23.16 6.34
CA GLN A 178 3.91 -24.29 6.40
C GLN A 178 3.31 -25.31 7.36
N GLY A 179 2.42 -26.17 6.85
CA GLY A 179 1.65 -27.14 7.62
C GLY A 179 2.44 -27.77 8.77
N PHE A 180 1.72 -28.01 9.86
CA PHE A 180 2.19 -28.73 11.04
C PHE A 180 2.79 -30.07 10.70
#